data_bbaef879aa0687e3a5dad7b46e82fc81
#
_entry.id   bbaef879aa0687e3a5dad7b46e82fc81
#
_cell.length_a   1.000
_cell.length_b   1.000
_cell.length_c   1.000
_cell.angle_alpha   90.00
_cell.angle_beta   90.00
_cell.angle_gamma   90.00
#
_symmetry.space_group_name_H-M   'P 1'
#
loop_
_entity.id
_entity.type
_entity.pdbx_description
1 polymer ?
#
loop_
_entity_poly.entity_id
_entity_poly.type
_entity_poly.pdbx_seq_one_letter_code
_entity_poly.pdbx_strand_id
1 'polypeptide(L)'
;MNLRLIPIDLVTRHPFGISRGTTSSKPSLIVELEQGGVRGYGEAAEYAFFGALRADTMATLEALRPLIADWQLIDPGQFWTAMRDAISRVTGEADSGRVTFPLSALDTAAHDLWGKLKGRPVWELWGLSTRSIPPSNYTIGIDSIGMMQQKLSEQSGFPVYKIKLGTVRDLEIVRALRDRTSAPFRIDANAGWSELETQRNAELLHALGVELIEQPLARSDWAGMARLHPNAPIPFIADESCGVKSDVARCPGHFHGINIKLEKCGGLTPARRMITEARSLGLRVMIGCFTQSTVGISAAAQLLPLVDYADLDGALLLANDVAQGVRIESGRVLFPDTPGCGILWD
;
A
#
# COMPACT_ATOMS: atom_id res chain seq x y z
N MET A 1 -5.84 25.93 8.86
CA MET A 1 -5.56 24.68 9.62
C MET A 1 -4.17 24.71 10.22
N ASN A 2 -3.94 23.99 11.32
CA ASN A 2 -2.59 23.79 11.86
C ASN A 2 -1.99 22.51 11.26
N LEU A 3 -0.70 22.57 10.91
CA LEU A 3 0.09 21.43 10.46
C LEU A 3 1.11 21.07 11.54
N ARG A 4 1.19 19.79 11.92
CA ARG A 4 2.28 19.26 12.75
C ARG A 4 2.91 18.07 12.04
N LEU A 5 4.23 18.02 12.06
CA LEU A 5 5.05 16.96 11.47
C LEU A 5 5.73 16.18 12.59
N ILE A 6 5.50 14.88 12.66
CA ILE A 6 5.97 14.02 13.74
C ILE A 6 6.82 12.91 13.12
N PRO A 7 8.17 13.03 13.14
CA PRO A 7 9.04 11.97 12.65
C PRO A 7 9.01 10.78 13.61
N ILE A 8 8.91 9.56 13.05
CA ILE A 8 8.90 8.30 13.79
C ILE A 8 9.81 7.28 13.11
N ASP A 9 10.25 6.28 13.87
CA ASP A 9 10.99 5.14 13.35
C ASP A 9 10.22 3.86 13.71
N LEU A 10 9.77 3.13 12.68
CA LEU A 10 9.01 1.90 12.81
C LEU A 10 9.97 0.71 12.82
N VAL A 11 10.06 0.01 13.93
CA VAL A 11 10.90 -1.18 14.09
C VAL A 11 10.09 -2.43 13.75
N THR A 12 10.62 -3.32 12.91
CA THR A 12 9.96 -4.58 12.55
C THR A 12 10.26 -5.68 13.58
N ARG A 13 9.30 -6.60 13.80
CA ARG A 13 9.45 -7.78 14.70
C ARG A 13 10.56 -8.71 14.23
N HIS A 14 10.64 -8.93 12.93
CA HIS A 14 11.69 -9.68 12.26
C HIS A 14 12.31 -8.79 11.17
N PRO A 15 13.58 -8.98 10.81
CA PRO A 15 14.12 -8.36 9.62
C PRO A 15 13.23 -8.67 8.42
N PHE A 16 12.88 -7.65 7.63
CA PHE A 16 11.97 -7.78 6.49
C PHE A 16 12.75 -7.74 5.18
N GLY A 17 12.84 -8.90 4.51
CA GLY A 17 13.59 -9.09 3.28
C GLY A 17 12.67 -9.06 2.04
N ILE A 18 13.14 -8.37 1.01
CA ILE A 18 12.61 -8.40 -0.37
C ILE A 18 13.75 -8.64 -1.35
N SER A 19 13.49 -8.81 -2.65
CA SER A 19 14.53 -9.01 -3.68
C SER A 19 15.62 -7.92 -3.67
N ARG A 20 15.32 -6.70 -3.22
CA ARG A 20 16.22 -5.54 -3.20
C ARG A 20 16.97 -5.31 -1.88
N GLY A 21 16.76 -6.13 -0.86
CA GLY A 21 17.47 -6.01 0.42
C GLY A 21 16.59 -6.29 1.64
N THR A 22 17.19 -6.13 2.82
CA THR A 22 16.55 -6.40 4.12
C THR A 22 16.62 -5.17 5.01
N THR A 23 15.55 -4.88 5.73
CA THR A 23 15.47 -3.78 6.70
C THR A 23 14.85 -4.26 8.02
N SER A 24 15.29 -3.66 9.14
CA SER A 24 14.73 -3.89 10.48
C SER A 24 14.08 -2.63 11.07
N SER A 25 14.22 -1.49 10.40
CA SER A 25 13.61 -0.24 10.80
C SER A 25 13.21 0.57 9.56
N LYS A 26 12.11 1.29 9.65
CA LYS A 26 11.58 2.12 8.58
C LYS A 26 11.32 3.53 9.14
N PRO A 27 12.11 4.55 8.72
CA PRO A 27 11.77 5.93 9.01
C PRO A 27 10.41 6.27 8.38
N SER A 28 9.58 6.97 9.13
CA SER A 28 8.26 7.41 8.68
C SER A 28 7.96 8.81 9.22
N LEU A 29 6.96 9.45 8.67
CA LEU A 29 6.50 10.77 9.06
C LEU A 29 4.98 10.74 9.26
N ILE A 30 4.52 11.09 10.45
CA ILE A 30 3.10 11.33 10.69
C ILE A 30 2.83 12.82 10.44
N VAL A 31 1.79 13.07 9.67
CA VAL A 31 1.23 14.39 9.40
C VAL A 31 -0.06 14.54 10.19
N GLU A 32 -0.09 15.53 11.09
CA GLU A 32 -1.31 15.94 11.80
C GLU A 32 -1.82 17.24 11.18
N LEU A 33 -3.10 17.24 10.78
CA LEU A 33 -3.86 18.44 10.43
C LEU A 33 -4.91 18.71 11.50
N GLU A 34 -4.99 19.96 11.98
CA GLU A 34 -5.96 20.35 13.01
C GLU A 34 -6.81 21.51 12.53
N GLN A 35 -8.13 21.40 12.75
CA GLN A 35 -9.11 22.45 12.48
C GLN A 35 -10.18 22.46 13.57
N GLY A 36 -10.32 23.60 14.26
CA GLY A 36 -11.36 23.76 15.28
C GLY A 36 -11.24 22.79 16.46
N GLY A 37 -10.02 22.39 16.84
CA GLY A 37 -9.75 21.43 17.91
C GLY A 37 -9.88 19.96 17.48
N VAL A 38 -10.28 19.67 16.25
CA VAL A 38 -10.35 18.31 15.69
C VAL A 38 -9.06 18.00 14.91
N ARG A 39 -8.51 16.80 15.10
CA ARG A 39 -7.23 16.38 14.49
C ARG A 39 -7.42 15.19 13.56
N GLY A 40 -6.79 15.27 12.40
CA GLY A 40 -6.70 14.17 11.43
C GLY A 40 -5.25 13.81 11.16
N TYR A 41 -5.01 12.53 10.88
CA TYR A 41 -3.67 11.96 10.77
C TYR A 41 -3.46 11.27 9.42
N GLY A 42 -2.25 11.41 8.90
CA GLY A 42 -1.77 10.69 7.72
C GLY A 42 -0.31 10.29 7.88
N GLU A 43 0.16 9.40 7.04
CA GLU A 43 1.52 8.85 7.13
C GLU A 43 2.22 8.87 5.78
N ALA A 44 3.52 9.16 5.78
CA ALA A 44 4.44 8.94 4.67
C ALA A 44 5.64 8.12 5.15
N ALA A 45 5.71 6.86 4.78
CA ALA A 45 6.88 6.01 5.02
C ALA A 45 8.02 6.41 4.09
N GLU A 46 9.27 6.43 4.61
CA GLU A 46 10.44 6.67 3.76
C GLU A 46 10.66 5.52 2.77
N TYR A 47 10.86 5.85 1.49
CA TYR A 47 11.15 4.86 0.46
C TYR A 47 12.11 5.41 -0.60
N ALA A 48 13.41 5.19 -0.38
CA ALA A 48 14.48 5.70 -1.25
C ALA A 48 14.35 5.25 -2.72
N PHE A 49 13.80 4.05 -2.97
CA PHE A 49 13.53 3.54 -4.32
C PHE A 49 12.61 4.47 -5.13
N PHE A 50 11.69 5.17 -4.48
CA PHE A 50 10.80 6.16 -5.11
C PHE A 50 11.32 7.59 -4.97
N GLY A 51 12.51 7.79 -4.38
CA GLY A 51 13.07 9.12 -4.09
C GLY A 51 12.37 9.82 -2.91
N ALA A 52 11.59 9.11 -2.12
CA ALA A 52 10.86 9.66 -0.97
C ALA A 52 11.70 9.49 0.30
N LEU A 53 12.52 10.49 0.64
CA LEU A 53 13.26 10.56 1.88
C LEU A 53 12.47 11.37 2.91
N ARG A 54 12.47 10.95 4.18
CA ARG A 54 11.75 11.63 5.26
C ARG A 54 12.15 13.09 5.40
N ALA A 55 13.45 13.39 5.29
CA ALA A 55 13.94 14.76 5.38
C ALA A 55 13.41 15.66 4.26
N ASP A 56 13.37 15.17 3.01
CA ASP A 56 12.85 15.90 1.86
C ASP A 56 11.33 16.07 1.96
N THR A 57 10.63 15.03 2.42
CA THR A 57 9.19 15.07 2.69
C THR A 57 8.86 16.13 3.74
N MET A 58 9.61 16.18 4.85
CA MET A 58 9.43 17.20 5.89
C MET A 58 9.69 18.61 5.34
N ALA A 59 10.80 18.82 4.61
CA ALA A 59 11.13 20.12 4.04
C ALA A 59 10.04 20.61 3.06
N THR A 60 9.52 19.70 2.22
CA THR A 60 8.42 20.00 1.30
C THR A 60 7.16 20.42 2.05
N LEU A 61 6.78 19.69 3.09
CA LEU A 61 5.57 19.99 3.87
C LEU A 61 5.72 21.27 4.70
N GLU A 62 6.92 21.57 5.23
CA GLU A 62 7.19 22.84 5.91
C GLU A 62 7.02 24.03 4.96
N ALA A 63 7.45 23.93 3.70
CA ALA A 63 7.26 24.98 2.72
C ALA A 63 5.77 25.25 2.40
N LEU A 64 4.89 24.28 2.62
CA LEU A 64 3.44 24.42 2.43
C LEU A 64 2.70 24.97 3.66
N ARG A 65 3.36 25.09 4.80
CA ARG A 65 2.74 25.51 6.07
C ARG A 65 1.90 26.80 5.95
N PRO A 66 2.37 27.89 5.29
CA PRO A 66 1.56 29.10 5.15
C PRO A 66 0.26 28.85 4.37
N LEU A 67 0.34 28.10 3.26
CA LEU A 67 -0.83 27.76 2.44
C LEU A 67 -1.83 26.91 3.23
N ILE A 68 -1.35 25.94 4.02
CA ILE A 68 -2.21 25.10 4.86
C ILE A 68 -2.84 25.92 6.00
N ALA A 69 -2.11 26.87 6.57
CA ALA A 69 -2.62 27.72 7.65
C ALA A 69 -3.86 28.53 7.20
N ASP A 70 -3.84 29.02 5.98
CA ASP A 70 -4.95 29.81 5.42
C ASP A 70 -6.10 28.93 4.86
N TRP A 71 -5.94 27.59 4.88
CA TRP A 71 -6.94 26.68 4.31
C TRP A 71 -8.02 26.31 5.33
N GLN A 72 -9.29 26.31 4.87
CA GLN A 72 -10.41 25.71 5.58
C GLN A 72 -10.83 24.42 4.88
N LEU A 73 -10.72 23.28 5.57
CA LEU A 73 -11.07 21.98 5.01
C LEU A 73 -12.58 21.80 4.97
N ILE A 74 -13.13 21.74 3.77
CA ILE A 74 -14.54 21.42 3.47
C ILE A 74 -14.61 20.15 2.64
N ASP A 75 -13.74 20.02 1.64
CA ASP A 75 -13.66 18.91 0.68
C ASP A 75 -12.18 18.46 0.52
N PRO A 76 -11.86 17.20 0.85
CA PRO A 76 -10.50 16.69 0.71
C PRO A 76 -9.99 16.70 -0.74
N GLY A 77 -10.86 16.51 -1.74
CA GLY A 77 -10.45 16.50 -3.14
C GLY A 77 -9.99 17.87 -3.65
N GLN A 78 -10.63 18.95 -3.18
CA GLN A 78 -10.18 20.33 -3.46
C GLN A 78 -8.85 20.61 -2.77
N PHE A 79 -8.71 20.21 -1.51
CA PHE A 79 -7.47 20.32 -0.76
C PHE A 79 -6.34 19.57 -1.46
N TRP A 80 -6.57 18.32 -1.85
CA TRP A 80 -5.62 17.51 -2.60
C TRP A 80 -5.12 18.22 -3.87
N THR A 81 -6.03 18.78 -4.66
CA THR A 81 -5.67 19.46 -5.91
C THR A 81 -4.75 20.65 -5.65
N ALA A 82 -5.08 21.48 -4.67
CA ALA A 82 -4.27 22.65 -4.32
C ALA A 82 -2.88 22.24 -3.76
N MET A 83 -2.83 21.21 -2.90
CA MET A 83 -1.57 20.73 -2.33
C MET A 83 -0.69 20.07 -3.39
N ARG A 84 -1.25 19.29 -4.32
CA ARG A 84 -0.50 18.71 -5.44
C ARG A 84 0.20 19.82 -6.25
N ASP A 85 -0.53 20.85 -6.64
CA ASP A 85 0.01 21.94 -7.45
C ASP A 85 1.08 22.74 -6.68
N ALA A 86 0.92 22.88 -5.36
CA ALA A 86 1.91 23.54 -4.50
C ALA A 86 3.18 22.69 -4.34
N ILE A 87 3.04 21.38 -4.07
CA ILE A 87 4.18 20.45 -3.95
C ILE A 87 4.95 20.41 -5.28
N SER A 88 4.26 20.31 -6.42
CA SER A 88 4.90 20.28 -7.73
C SER A 88 5.70 21.57 -8.02
N ARG A 89 5.25 22.73 -7.53
CA ARG A 89 6.03 23.98 -7.63
C ARG A 89 7.25 23.97 -6.73
N VAL A 90 7.16 23.42 -5.53
CA VAL A 90 8.29 23.35 -4.58
C VAL A 90 9.35 22.36 -5.05
N THR A 91 8.93 21.19 -5.57
CA THR A 91 9.83 20.11 -5.97
C THR A 91 10.35 20.25 -7.42
N GLY A 92 9.61 20.96 -8.28
CA GLY A 92 9.85 21.00 -9.72
C GLY A 92 9.45 19.72 -10.45
N GLU A 93 8.71 18.82 -9.79
CA GLU A 93 8.33 17.49 -10.30
C GLU A 93 6.80 17.32 -10.29
N ALA A 94 6.27 16.33 -11.03
CA ALA A 94 4.82 16.14 -11.15
C ALA A 94 4.35 14.83 -10.47
N ASP A 95 4.98 13.70 -10.77
CA ASP A 95 4.50 12.35 -10.42
C ASP A 95 5.60 11.45 -9.79
N SER A 96 6.61 12.05 -9.18
CA SER A 96 7.66 11.32 -8.45
C SER A 96 7.28 11.05 -7.00
N GLY A 97 8.01 10.17 -6.32
CA GLY A 97 7.83 9.95 -4.90
C GLY A 97 8.05 11.21 -4.03
N ARG A 98 8.86 12.16 -4.50
CA ARG A 98 9.02 13.47 -3.85
C ARG A 98 7.74 14.32 -3.85
N VAL A 99 6.81 14.01 -4.77
CA VAL A 99 5.48 14.65 -4.86
C VAL A 99 4.42 13.78 -4.19
N THR A 100 4.38 12.50 -4.55
CA THR A 100 3.25 11.65 -4.18
C THR A 100 3.25 11.24 -2.70
N PHE A 101 4.40 11.04 -2.07
CA PHE A 101 4.48 10.64 -0.66
C PHE A 101 4.04 11.76 0.29
N PRO A 102 4.59 13.00 0.22
CA PRO A 102 4.07 14.10 1.05
C PRO A 102 2.60 14.40 0.76
N LEU A 103 2.17 14.31 -0.52
CA LEU A 103 0.79 14.52 -0.90
C LEU A 103 -0.15 13.47 -0.32
N SER A 104 0.29 12.19 -0.29
CA SER A 104 -0.47 11.10 0.32
C SER A 104 -0.69 11.33 1.81
N ALA A 105 0.34 11.74 2.55
CA ALA A 105 0.21 12.02 3.97
C ALA A 105 -0.76 13.18 4.24
N LEU A 106 -0.71 14.25 3.44
CA LEU A 106 -1.66 15.37 3.55
C LEU A 106 -3.09 14.95 3.20
N ASP A 107 -3.28 14.20 2.12
CA ASP A 107 -4.60 13.77 1.65
C ASP A 107 -5.27 12.80 2.63
N THR A 108 -4.50 11.87 3.18
CA THR A 108 -5.00 10.91 4.17
C THR A 108 -5.33 11.63 5.48
N ALA A 109 -4.49 12.57 5.95
CA ALA A 109 -4.79 13.41 7.10
C ALA A 109 -6.04 14.28 6.89
N ALA A 110 -6.21 14.83 5.69
CA ALA A 110 -7.39 15.62 5.34
C ALA A 110 -8.67 14.78 5.32
N HIS A 111 -8.63 13.54 4.79
CA HIS A 111 -9.78 12.63 4.83
C HIS A 111 -10.13 12.21 6.26
N ASP A 112 -9.14 11.89 7.09
CA ASP A 112 -9.37 11.55 8.49
C ASP A 112 -9.99 12.73 9.25
N LEU A 113 -9.42 13.94 9.08
CA LEU A 113 -9.96 15.17 9.66
C LEU A 113 -11.39 15.45 9.17
N TRP A 114 -11.64 15.34 7.87
CA TRP A 114 -12.96 15.56 7.28
C TRP A 114 -14.02 14.61 7.84
N GLY A 115 -13.70 13.32 7.94
CA GLY A 115 -14.59 12.33 8.53
C GLY A 115 -14.88 12.63 10.00
N LYS A 116 -13.87 13.02 10.79
CA LYS A 116 -14.01 13.41 12.19
C LYS A 116 -14.85 14.69 12.35
N LEU A 117 -14.67 15.70 11.50
CA LEU A 117 -15.51 16.90 11.48
C LEU A 117 -16.98 16.59 11.11
N LYS A 118 -17.22 15.55 10.31
CA LYS A 118 -18.57 15.07 9.95
C LYS A 118 -19.15 14.06 10.95
N GLY A 119 -18.35 13.58 11.92
CA GLY A 119 -18.76 12.58 12.91
C GLY A 119 -19.04 11.20 12.30
N ARG A 120 -18.43 10.86 11.14
CA ARG A 120 -18.70 9.61 10.39
C ARG A 120 -17.43 9.02 9.82
N PRO A 121 -17.33 7.69 9.65
CA PRO A 121 -16.23 7.05 8.93
C PRO A 121 -16.14 7.50 7.47
N VAL A 122 -14.92 7.57 6.92
CA VAL A 122 -14.69 8.03 5.55
C VAL A 122 -15.38 7.13 4.52
N TRP A 123 -15.29 5.80 4.67
CA TRP A 123 -15.99 4.86 3.77
C TRP A 123 -17.51 5.08 3.75
N GLU A 124 -18.10 5.41 4.89
CA GLU A 124 -19.54 5.69 5.00
C GLU A 124 -19.93 7.01 4.32
N LEU A 125 -19.11 8.07 4.48
CA LEU A 125 -19.31 9.33 3.77
C LEU A 125 -19.22 9.18 2.25
N TRP A 126 -18.52 8.16 1.76
CA TRP A 126 -18.48 7.79 0.35
C TRP A 126 -19.67 6.91 -0.09
N GLY A 127 -20.60 6.58 0.81
CA GLY A 127 -21.75 5.71 0.54
C GLY A 127 -21.39 4.23 0.40
N LEU A 128 -20.24 3.81 0.94
CA LEU A 128 -19.77 2.43 0.88
C LEU A 128 -20.22 1.62 2.10
N SER A 129 -20.00 0.30 2.05
CA SER A 129 -20.30 -0.62 3.13
C SER A 129 -19.15 -1.60 3.34
N THR A 130 -18.80 -1.86 4.59
CA THR A 130 -17.73 -2.80 4.97
C THR A 130 -18.23 -4.24 5.19
N ARG A 131 -19.49 -4.55 4.87
CA ARG A 131 -20.10 -5.88 5.07
C ARG A 131 -19.48 -6.98 4.20
N SER A 132 -18.96 -6.62 3.04
CA SER A 132 -18.34 -7.54 2.09
C SER A 132 -17.04 -6.93 1.59
N ILE A 133 -15.96 -7.21 2.30
CA ILE A 133 -14.60 -6.75 1.99
C ILE A 133 -13.65 -7.94 1.88
N PRO A 134 -12.62 -7.89 1.03
CA PRO A 134 -11.64 -8.96 0.96
C PRO A 134 -10.84 -9.08 2.25
N PRO A 135 -10.44 -10.30 2.64
CA PRO A 135 -9.50 -10.48 3.73
C PRO A 135 -8.11 -9.98 3.33
N SER A 136 -7.37 -9.45 4.30
CA SER A 136 -5.95 -9.12 4.13
C SER A 136 -5.09 -10.39 4.22
N ASN A 137 -4.02 -10.45 3.44
CA ASN A 137 -2.99 -11.46 3.61
C ASN A 137 -2.08 -11.16 4.81
N TYR A 138 -1.22 -12.14 5.14
CA TYR A 138 -0.01 -11.93 5.93
C TYR A 138 1.22 -12.13 5.06
N THR A 139 2.16 -11.18 5.10
CA THR A 139 3.35 -11.19 4.25
C THR A 139 4.53 -11.87 4.94
N ILE A 140 5.13 -12.83 4.23
CA ILE A 140 6.35 -13.51 4.63
C ILE A 140 7.50 -12.97 3.78
N GLY A 141 8.36 -12.15 4.39
CA GLY A 141 9.56 -11.62 3.75
C GLY A 141 10.62 -12.69 3.53
N ILE A 142 11.50 -12.48 2.54
CA ILE A 142 12.60 -13.38 2.19
C ILE A 142 13.53 -13.59 3.39
N ASP A 143 13.81 -14.86 3.70
CA ASP A 143 14.71 -15.29 4.77
C ASP A 143 15.18 -16.73 4.47
N SER A 144 15.89 -17.37 5.40
CA SER A 144 16.08 -18.82 5.36
C SER A 144 14.73 -19.54 5.38
N ILE A 145 14.62 -20.68 4.69
CA ILE A 145 13.35 -21.45 4.64
C ILE A 145 12.82 -21.75 6.02
N GLY A 146 13.69 -22.13 6.97
CA GLY A 146 13.28 -22.40 8.35
C GLY A 146 12.67 -21.19 9.05
N MET A 147 13.25 -20.00 8.85
CA MET A 147 12.70 -18.76 9.40
C MET A 147 11.38 -18.37 8.71
N MET A 148 11.26 -18.55 7.39
CA MET A 148 9.99 -18.30 6.68
C MET A 148 8.88 -19.25 7.15
N GLN A 149 9.19 -20.53 7.40
CA GLN A 149 8.26 -21.49 8.00
C GLN A 149 7.87 -21.10 9.44
N GLN A 150 8.82 -20.57 10.21
CA GLN A 150 8.55 -20.06 11.56
C GLN A 150 7.59 -18.86 11.49
N LYS A 151 7.85 -17.86 10.66
CA LYS A 151 6.97 -16.69 10.47
C LYS A 151 5.55 -17.10 10.06
N LEU A 152 5.41 -18.09 9.16
CA LEU A 152 4.11 -18.66 8.79
C LEU A 152 3.42 -19.31 9.99
N SER A 153 4.14 -20.04 10.82
CA SER A 153 3.59 -20.73 12.00
C SER A 153 3.16 -19.74 13.09
N GLU A 154 3.93 -18.66 13.30
CA GLU A 154 3.60 -17.58 14.25
C GLU A 154 2.30 -16.86 13.88
N GLN A 155 1.95 -16.85 12.60
CA GLN A 155 0.75 -16.23 12.04
C GLN A 155 -0.17 -17.26 11.38
N SER A 156 -0.28 -18.44 12.00
CA SER A 156 -1.17 -19.49 11.49
C SER A 156 -2.64 -19.06 11.49
N GLY A 157 -3.42 -19.55 10.51
CA GLY A 157 -4.85 -19.26 10.40
C GLY A 157 -5.21 -18.04 9.56
N PHE A 158 -4.25 -17.39 8.89
CA PHE A 158 -4.58 -16.42 7.87
C PHE A 158 -5.20 -17.11 6.65
N PRO A 159 -6.24 -16.51 6.03
CA PRO A 159 -6.93 -17.07 4.86
C PRO A 159 -6.08 -17.04 3.61
N VAL A 160 -5.01 -16.25 3.58
CA VAL A 160 -4.09 -16.09 2.46
C VAL A 160 -2.75 -15.54 2.94
N TYR A 161 -1.64 -16.01 2.35
CA TYR A 161 -0.29 -15.50 2.63
C TYR A 161 0.33 -14.88 1.39
N LYS A 162 1.00 -13.74 1.56
CA LYS A 162 1.84 -13.14 0.53
C LYS A 162 3.29 -13.54 0.77
N ILE A 163 3.93 -14.13 -0.24
CA ILE A 163 5.30 -14.62 -0.14
C ILE A 163 6.21 -13.74 -1.01
N LYS A 164 7.19 -13.12 -0.40
CA LYS A 164 8.22 -12.36 -1.11
C LYS A 164 9.22 -13.33 -1.74
N LEU A 165 9.46 -13.17 -3.03
CA LEU A 165 10.36 -13.96 -3.85
C LEU A 165 11.33 -13.06 -4.66
N GLY A 166 12.06 -13.63 -5.62
CA GLY A 166 13.10 -12.97 -6.40
C GLY A 166 14.48 -13.48 -6.05
N THR A 167 14.57 -14.77 -5.74
CA THR A 167 15.80 -15.49 -5.43
C THR A 167 15.95 -16.71 -6.32
N VAL A 168 17.12 -17.33 -6.34
CA VAL A 168 17.35 -18.59 -7.07
C VAL A 168 16.63 -19.79 -6.44
N ARG A 169 16.09 -19.64 -5.22
CA ARG A 169 15.43 -20.70 -4.43
C ARG A 169 13.92 -20.58 -4.37
N ASP A 170 13.31 -19.74 -5.17
CA ASP A 170 11.88 -19.37 -5.06
C ASP A 170 10.94 -20.58 -5.04
N LEU A 171 11.13 -21.55 -5.94
CA LEU A 171 10.28 -22.76 -5.97
C LEU A 171 10.50 -23.68 -4.77
N GLU A 172 11.72 -23.74 -4.25
CA GLU A 172 12.02 -24.48 -3.02
C GLU A 172 11.34 -23.85 -1.82
N ILE A 173 11.38 -22.52 -1.70
CA ILE A 173 10.70 -21.75 -0.68
C ILE A 173 9.19 -22.05 -0.70
N VAL A 174 8.55 -21.89 -1.87
CA VAL A 174 7.09 -22.07 -1.97
C VAL A 174 6.67 -23.49 -1.65
N ARG A 175 7.40 -24.52 -2.10
CA ARG A 175 7.13 -25.92 -1.76
C ARG A 175 7.22 -26.14 -0.23
N ALA A 176 8.30 -25.67 0.39
CA ALA A 176 8.50 -25.82 1.83
C ALA A 176 7.42 -25.13 2.67
N LEU A 177 6.90 -23.98 2.21
CA LEU A 177 5.79 -23.30 2.86
C LEU A 177 4.45 -24.01 2.59
N ARG A 178 4.25 -24.57 1.39
CA ARG A 178 3.06 -25.35 1.04
C ARG A 178 2.88 -26.58 1.90
N ASP A 179 3.96 -27.22 2.35
CA ASP A 179 3.92 -28.35 3.28
C ASP A 179 3.35 -27.96 4.66
N ARG A 180 3.24 -26.67 4.97
CA ARG A 180 2.79 -26.14 6.27
C ARG A 180 1.35 -25.58 6.25
N THR A 181 0.79 -25.28 5.08
CA THR A 181 -0.55 -24.70 4.98
C THR A 181 -1.20 -24.99 3.63
N SER A 182 -2.52 -25.14 3.62
CA SER A 182 -3.34 -25.23 2.41
C SER A 182 -3.88 -23.86 1.96
N ALA A 183 -3.67 -22.78 2.72
CA ALA A 183 -4.15 -21.45 2.37
C ALA A 183 -3.54 -20.97 1.04
N PRO A 184 -4.28 -20.24 0.18
CA PRO A 184 -3.75 -19.68 -1.05
C PRO A 184 -2.52 -18.80 -0.82
N PHE A 185 -1.61 -18.79 -1.80
CA PHE A 185 -0.45 -17.90 -1.79
C PHE A 185 -0.62 -16.80 -2.84
N ARG A 186 -0.19 -15.60 -2.50
CA ARG A 186 0.10 -14.48 -3.39
C ARG A 186 1.61 -14.32 -3.48
N ILE A 187 2.15 -14.23 -4.65
CA ILE A 187 3.58 -14.07 -4.85
C ILE A 187 3.88 -12.62 -5.20
N ASP A 188 4.91 -12.06 -4.57
CA ASP A 188 5.46 -10.78 -4.95
C ASP A 188 6.96 -10.96 -5.26
N ALA A 189 7.28 -10.88 -6.54
CA ALA A 189 8.65 -11.03 -7.02
C ALA A 189 9.46 -9.72 -6.95
N ASN A 190 8.82 -8.59 -6.63
CA ASN A 190 9.42 -7.26 -6.53
C ASN A 190 10.36 -6.94 -7.70
N ALA A 191 9.92 -7.21 -8.94
CA ALA A 191 10.68 -7.02 -10.16
C ALA A 191 11.99 -7.86 -10.24
N GLY A 192 12.05 -8.98 -9.52
CA GLY A 192 13.26 -9.79 -9.38
C GLY A 192 13.45 -10.89 -10.42
N TRP A 193 12.49 -11.09 -11.35
CA TRP A 193 12.56 -12.16 -12.36
C TRP A 193 12.82 -11.63 -13.76
N SER A 194 13.44 -12.48 -14.59
CA SER A 194 13.44 -12.36 -16.04
C SER A 194 12.13 -12.90 -16.64
N GLU A 195 11.90 -12.64 -17.92
CA GLU A 195 10.76 -13.17 -18.68
C GLU A 195 10.72 -14.71 -18.66
N LEU A 196 11.87 -15.36 -18.90
CA LEU A 196 11.98 -16.82 -18.89
C LEU A 196 11.70 -17.43 -17.51
N GLU A 197 12.23 -16.80 -16.45
CA GLU A 197 11.94 -17.22 -15.07
C GLU A 197 10.47 -17.04 -14.74
N THR A 198 9.86 -15.92 -15.15
CA THR A 198 8.44 -15.66 -14.93
C THR A 198 7.57 -16.72 -15.57
N GLN A 199 7.82 -17.05 -16.85
CA GLN A 199 7.07 -18.08 -17.57
C GLN A 199 7.17 -19.43 -16.87
N ARG A 200 8.39 -19.89 -16.57
CA ARG A 200 8.64 -21.16 -15.90
C ARG A 200 8.02 -21.20 -14.49
N ASN A 201 8.21 -20.14 -13.72
CA ASN A 201 7.76 -20.09 -12.34
C ASN A 201 6.23 -20.02 -12.28
N ALA A 202 5.56 -19.27 -13.17
CA ALA A 202 4.11 -19.15 -13.17
C ALA A 202 3.39 -20.50 -13.32
N GLU A 203 3.85 -21.38 -14.23
CA GLU A 203 3.28 -22.72 -14.40
C GLU A 203 3.43 -23.58 -13.13
N LEU A 204 4.63 -23.59 -12.55
CA LEU A 204 4.91 -24.38 -11.35
C LEU A 204 4.20 -23.84 -10.10
N LEU A 205 4.10 -22.53 -9.96
CA LEU A 205 3.40 -21.87 -8.85
C LEU A 205 1.90 -22.05 -8.94
N HIS A 206 1.31 -22.09 -10.14
CA HIS A 206 -0.09 -22.44 -10.34
C HIS A 206 -0.41 -23.81 -9.73
N ALA A 207 0.41 -24.83 -10.02
CA ALA A 207 0.25 -26.15 -9.44
C ALA A 207 0.41 -26.20 -7.90
N LEU A 208 1.07 -25.18 -7.31
CA LEU A 208 1.25 -25.02 -5.88
C LEU A 208 0.17 -24.14 -5.21
N GLY A 209 -0.92 -23.82 -5.91
CA GLY A 209 -2.05 -23.06 -5.36
C GLY A 209 -1.77 -21.57 -5.15
N VAL A 210 -0.93 -20.97 -6.02
CA VAL A 210 -0.73 -19.52 -6.06
C VAL A 210 -1.87 -18.89 -6.84
N GLU A 211 -2.49 -17.84 -6.28
CA GLU A 211 -3.65 -17.16 -6.89
C GLU A 211 -3.30 -15.95 -7.75
N LEU A 212 -2.15 -15.32 -7.51
CA LEU A 212 -1.64 -14.19 -8.31
C LEU A 212 -0.12 -14.04 -8.16
N ILE A 213 0.49 -13.37 -9.14
CA ILE A 213 1.91 -12.95 -9.11
C ILE A 213 1.94 -11.44 -9.28
N GLU A 214 2.52 -10.75 -8.30
CA GLU A 214 2.74 -9.31 -8.31
C GLU A 214 4.13 -8.98 -8.85
N GLN A 215 4.20 -8.02 -9.77
CA GLN A 215 5.37 -7.42 -10.38
C GLN A 215 6.55 -8.39 -10.64
N PRO A 216 6.41 -9.33 -11.59
CA PRO A 216 7.48 -10.27 -11.88
C PRO A 216 8.70 -9.60 -12.54
N LEU A 217 8.49 -8.76 -13.56
CA LEU A 217 9.53 -8.11 -14.33
C LEU A 217 9.84 -6.69 -13.84
N ALA A 218 10.98 -6.16 -14.26
CA ALA A 218 11.36 -4.76 -14.02
C ALA A 218 10.23 -3.81 -14.43
N ARG A 219 10.02 -2.73 -13.66
CA ARG A 219 8.90 -1.76 -13.85
C ARG A 219 8.81 -1.18 -15.26
N SER A 220 9.92 -1.13 -15.98
CA SER A 220 9.98 -0.58 -17.34
C SER A 220 9.80 -1.63 -18.45
N ASP A 221 9.79 -2.93 -18.10
CA ASP A 221 9.72 -4.01 -19.10
C ASP A 221 8.27 -4.34 -19.49
N TRP A 222 7.61 -3.37 -20.09
CA TRP A 222 6.26 -3.53 -20.63
C TRP A 222 6.19 -4.52 -21.78
N ALA A 223 7.25 -4.59 -22.60
CA ALA A 223 7.32 -5.51 -23.74
C ALA A 223 7.37 -6.97 -23.29
N GLY A 224 8.14 -7.29 -22.26
CA GLY A 224 8.16 -8.61 -21.64
C GLY A 224 6.79 -8.98 -21.04
N MET A 225 6.16 -8.05 -20.32
CA MET A 225 4.82 -8.28 -19.77
C MET A 225 3.76 -8.51 -20.85
N ALA A 226 3.84 -7.77 -21.98
CA ALA A 226 2.92 -7.98 -23.12
C ALA A 226 3.05 -9.39 -23.74
N ARG A 227 4.26 -9.96 -23.77
CA ARG A 227 4.48 -11.34 -24.26
C ARG A 227 3.97 -12.39 -23.27
N LEU A 228 4.11 -12.16 -21.97
CA LEU A 228 3.70 -13.08 -20.91
C LEU A 228 2.18 -13.09 -20.68
N HIS A 229 1.53 -11.94 -20.77
CA HIS A 229 0.14 -11.73 -20.38
C HIS A 229 -0.85 -12.71 -21.07
N PRO A 230 -0.84 -12.94 -22.39
CA PRO A 230 -1.86 -13.75 -23.07
C PRO A 230 -1.91 -15.22 -22.64
N ASN A 231 -0.79 -15.76 -22.16
CA ASN A 231 -0.61 -17.18 -21.81
C ASN A 231 -0.35 -17.38 -20.32
N ALA A 232 -0.63 -16.37 -19.50
CA ALA A 232 -0.39 -16.44 -18.05
C ALA A 232 -1.34 -17.43 -17.37
N PRO A 233 -0.85 -18.51 -16.73
CA PRO A 233 -1.70 -19.45 -16.00
C PRO A 233 -2.23 -18.86 -14.69
N ILE A 234 -1.62 -17.76 -14.21
CA ILE A 234 -1.96 -17.03 -12.99
C ILE A 234 -2.02 -15.53 -13.33
N PRO A 235 -2.96 -14.75 -12.76
CA PRO A 235 -3.03 -13.31 -12.98
C PRO A 235 -1.77 -12.58 -12.55
N PHE A 236 -1.25 -11.66 -13.38
CA PHE A 236 -0.20 -10.72 -13.04
C PHE A 236 -0.79 -9.40 -12.56
N ILE A 237 -0.27 -8.89 -11.44
CA ILE A 237 -0.69 -7.61 -10.82
C ILE A 237 0.49 -6.63 -10.89
N ALA A 238 0.24 -5.42 -11.42
CA ALA A 238 1.23 -4.36 -11.48
C ALA A 238 1.37 -3.66 -10.12
N ASP A 239 2.59 -3.55 -9.58
CA ASP A 239 2.93 -2.74 -8.41
C ASP A 239 3.81 -1.55 -8.83
N GLU A 240 5.11 -1.79 -9.08
CA GLU A 240 6.05 -0.73 -9.45
C GLU A 240 5.76 -0.16 -10.84
N SER A 241 5.12 -0.92 -11.73
CA SER A 241 4.73 -0.47 -13.08
C SER A 241 3.49 0.42 -13.09
N CYS A 242 2.69 0.43 -12.02
CA CYS A 242 1.48 1.25 -11.89
C CYS A 242 1.52 2.05 -10.58
N GLY A 243 2.24 3.17 -10.59
CA GLY A 243 2.39 4.04 -9.44
C GLY A 243 1.31 5.11 -9.35
N VAL A 244 1.00 5.77 -10.45
CA VAL A 244 0.11 6.92 -10.52
C VAL A 244 -1.05 6.69 -11.48
N LYS A 245 -2.03 7.59 -11.44
CA LYS A 245 -3.25 7.46 -12.27
C LYS A 245 -2.98 7.31 -13.77
N SER A 246 -1.99 8.02 -14.30
CA SER A 246 -1.63 7.95 -15.73
C SER A 246 -1.10 6.57 -16.18
N ASP A 247 -0.64 5.73 -15.25
CA ASP A 247 -0.15 4.39 -15.56
C ASP A 247 -1.27 3.39 -15.80
N VAL A 248 -2.46 3.62 -15.22
CA VAL A 248 -3.59 2.65 -15.24
C VAL A 248 -3.99 2.31 -16.68
N ALA A 249 -4.09 3.29 -17.56
CA ALA A 249 -4.47 3.10 -18.96
C ALA A 249 -3.47 2.24 -19.77
N ARG A 250 -2.24 2.05 -19.27
CA ARG A 250 -1.20 1.22 -19.89
C ARG A 250 -1.26 -0.24 -19.48
N CYS A 251 -1.96 -0.56 -18.37
CA CYS A 251 -1.97 -1.92 -17.81
C CYS A 251 -2.71 -2.97 -18.64
N PRO A 252 -3.83 -2.66 -19.35
CA PRO A 252 -4.48 -3.67 -20.20
C PRO A 252 -3.53 -4.30 -21.22
N GLY A 253 -3.61 -5.63 -21.38
CA GLY A 253 -2.72 -6.40 -22.26
C GLY A 253 -1.30 -6.63 -21.71
N HIS A 254 -0.99 -6.12 -20.52
CA HIS A 254 0.28 -6.31 -19.81
C HIS A 254 0.06 -6.95 -18.44
N PHE A 255 -0.96 -6.50 -17.72
CA PHE A 255 -1.31 -6.97 -16.40
C PHE A 255 -2.82 -7.28 -16.32
N HIS A 256 -3.21 -8.19 -15.44
CA HIS A 256 -4.60 -8.56 -15.17
C HIS A 256 -5.22 -7.69 -14.07
N GLY A 257 -4.40 -6.92 -13.38
CA GLY A 257 -4.82 -6.02 -12.32
C GLY A 257 -3.68 -5.10 -11.87
N ILE A 258 -4.01 -4.23 -10.92
CA ILE A 258 -3.09 -3.24 -10.36
C ILE A 258 -3.08 -3.32 -8.84
N ASN A 259 -1.92 -3.04 -8.21
CA ASN A 259 -1.80 -2.83 -6.78
C ASN A 259 -1.64 -1.34 -6.47
N ILE A 260 -2.67 -0.75 -5.88
CA ILE A 260 -2.69 0.65 -5.46
C ILE A 260 -2.08 0.74 -4.06
N LYS A 261 -1.08 1.62 -3.89
CA LYS A 261 -0.54 2.02 -2.59
C LYS A 261 -0.67 3.52 -2.48
N LEU A 262 -1.19 4.01 -1.35
CA LEU A 262 -1.56 5.42 -1.20
C LEU A 262 -0.39 6.37 -1.45
N GLU A 263 0.80 6.03 -0.95
CA GLU A 263 1.99 6.87 -1.14
C GLU A 263 2.45 6.91 -2.59
N LYS A 264 2.32 5.81 -3.34
CA LYS A 264 2.69 5.81 -4.76
C LYS A 264 1.80 6.75 -5.57
N CYS A 265 0.50 6.75 -5.28
CA CYS A 265 -0.46 7.50 -6.09
C CYS A 265 -0.79 8.90 -5.55
N GLY A 266 -0.37 9.22 -4.32
CA GLY A 266 -0.60 10.53 -3.70
C GLY A 266 -1.87 10.61 -2.86
N GLY A 267 -2.37 9.48 -2.32
CA GLY A 267 -3.43 9.45 -1.31
C GLY A 267 -4.74 8.80 -1.76
N LEU A 268 -5.78 8.97 -0.94
CA LEU A 268 -7.12 8.41 -1.13
C LEU A 268 -7.86 9.01 -2.33
N THR A 269 -7.67 10.31 -2.56
CA THR A 269 -8.28 11.05 -3.68
C THR A 269 -7.92 10.45 -5.03
N PRO A 270 -6.62 10.31 -5.41
CA PRO A 270 -6.24 9.68 -6.67
C PRO A 270 -6.48 8.17 -6.67
N ALA A 271 -6.33 7.48 -5.53
CA ALA A 271 -6.58 6.04 -5.44
C ALA A 271 -8.01 5.68 -5.89
N ARG A 272 -9.03 6.42 -5.46
CA ARG A 272 -10.41 6.22 -5.91
C ARG A 272 -10.59 6.41 -7.42
N ARG A 273 -9.88 7.39 -8.00
CA ARG A 273 -9.89 7.63 -9.46
C ARG A 273 -9.22 6.48 -10.21
N MET A 274 -8.11 5.95 -9.68
CA MET A 274 -7.43 4.78 -10.23
C MET A 274 -8.32 3.53 -10.19
N ILE A 275 -9.04 3.29 -9.09
CA ILE A 275 -9.98 2.18 -8.96
C ILE A 275 -11.08 2.29 -10.02
N THR A 276 -11.69 3.47 -10.16
CA THR A 276 -12.76 3.69 -11.16
C THR A 276 -12.26 3.40 -12.57
N GLU A 277 -11.08 3.90 -12.93
CA GLU A 277 -10.50 3.67 -14.25
C GLU A 277 -10.10 2.20 -14.46
N ALA A 278 -9.46 1.56 -13.49
CA ALA A 278 -9.10 0.15 -13.55
C ALA A 278 -10.34 -0.75 -13.78
N ARG A 279 -11.43 -0.48 -13.06
CA ARG A 279 -12.71 -1.18 -13.26
C ARG A 279 -13.28 -0.98 -14.66
N SER A 280 -13.24 0.24 -15.19
CA SER A 280 -13.72 0.51 -16.56
C SER A 280 -12.90 -0.21 -17.64
N LEU A 281 -11.65 -0.54 -17.34
CA LEU A 281 -10.72 -1.27 -18.20
C LEU A 281 -10.73 -2.80 -17.95
N GLY A 282 -11.59 -3.31 -17.07
CA GLY A 282 -11.69 -4.73 -16.75
C GLY A 282 -10.54 -5.28 -15.88
N LEU A 283 -9.75 -4.41 -15.27
CA LEU A 283 -8.63 -4.79 -14.40
C LEU A 283 -9.12 -5.15 -12.99
N ARG A 284 -8.50 -6.17 -12.39
CA ARG A 284 -8.61 -6.44 -10.95
C ARG A 284 -7.88 -5.37 -10.17
N VAL A 285 -8.34 -5.11 -8.94
CA VAL A 285 -7.74 -4.09 -8.08
C VAL A 285 -7.33 -4.70 -6.75
N MET A 286 -6.09 -4.51 -6.38
CA MET A 286 -5.55 -4.75 -5.05
C MET A 286 -5.27 -3.41 -4.38
N ILE A 287 -5.56 -3.30 -3.07
CA ILE A 287 -5.01 -2.26 -2.22
C ILE A 287 -3.87 -2.85 -1.40
N GLY A 288 -2.69 -2.28 -1.54
CA GLY A 288 -1.50 -2.67 -0.79
C GLY A 288 -1.00 -1.56 0.12
N CYS A 289 0.03 -1.91 0.90
CA CYS A 289 0.73 -1.00 1.78
C CYS A 289 2.25 -1.15 1.66
N PHE A 290 2.95 -0.25 2.29
CA PHE A 290 4.33 -0.45 2.71
C PHE A 290 4.37 -0.96 4.16
N THR A 291 5.56 -1.15 4.73
CA THR A 291 5.71 -1.27 6.18
C THR A 291 5.36 0.08 6.80
N GLN A 292 4.19 0.16 7.42
CA GLN A 292 3.55 1.38 7.92
C GLN A 292 2.88 1.14 9.25
N SER A 293 2.63 2.21 9.99
CA SER A 293 1.83 2.16 11.21
C SER A 293 0.33 1.97 10.93
N THR A 294 -0.43 1.75 11.97
CA THR A 294 -1.91 1.73 11.90
C THR A 294 -2.48 3.02 11.29
N VAL A 295 -1.77 4.15 11.29
CA VAL A 295 -2.21 5.38 10.61
C VAL A 295 -2.38 5.15 9.11
N GLY A 296 -1.33 4.70 8.42
CA GLY A 296 -1.38 4.43 6.98
C GLY A 296 -2.34 3.28 6.63
N ILE A 297 -2.33 2.21 7.45
CA ILE A 297 -3.21 1.04 7.25
C ILE A 297 -4.70 1.43 7.38
N SER A 298 -5.06 2.24 8.39
CA SER A 298 -6.43 2.69 8.60
C SER A 298 -6.95 3.55 7.44
N ALA A 299 -6.08 4.39 6.87
CA ALA A 299 -6.42 5.17 5.70
C ALA A 299 -6.65 4.26 4.47
N ALA A 300 -5.73 3.33 4.18
CA ALA A 300 -5.85 2.42 3.05
C ALA A 300 -7.09 1.50 3.17
N ALA A 301 -7.44 1.08 4.38
CA ALA A 301 -8.61 0.24 4.63
C ALA A 301 -9.94 0.89 4.22
N GLN A 302 -10.02 2.23 4.13
CA GLN A 302 -11.23 2.92 3.66
C GLN A 302 -11.62 2.53 2.22
N LEU A 303 -10.67 2.01 1.43
CA LEU A 303 -10.88 1.59 0.05
C LEU A 303 -11.29 0.12 -0.11
N LEU A 304 -11.26 -0.69 0.97
CA LEU A 304 -11.56 -2.13 0.90
C LEU A 304 -12.89 -2.49 0.23
N PRO A 305 -13.97 -1.72 0.40
CA PRO A 305 -15.23 -2.02 -0.28
C PRO A 305 -15.17 -1.90 -1.81
N LEU A 306 -14.10 -1.35 -2.38
CA LEU A 306 -13.96 -1.06 -3.81
C LEU A 306 -13.01 -2.03 -4.54
N VAL A 307 -12.31 -2.93 -3.81
CA VAL A 307 -11.21 -3.73 -4.34
C VAL A 307 -11.46 -5.23 -4.26
N ASP A 308 -10.67 -6.02 -5.01
CA ASP A 308 -10.77 -7.50 -5.03
C ASP A 308 -9.81 -8.14 -4.03
N TYR A 309 -8.67 -7.49 -3.78
CA TYR A 309 -7.61 -8.03 -2.94
C TYR A 309 -7.14 -6.98 -1.94
N ALA A 310 -6.81 -7.43 -0.72
CA ALA A 310 -6.20 -6.61 0.32
C ALA A 310 -4.83 -7.17 0.73
N ASP A 311 -3.85 -6.25 0.89
CA ASP A 311 -2.49 -6.49 1.34
C ASP A 311 -2.14 -5.36 2.33
N LEU A 312 -2.74 -5.40 3.54
CA LEU A 312 -2.72 -4.31 4.51
C LEU A 312 -2.04 -4.69 5.84
N ASP A 313 -1.19 -5.69 5.82
CA ASP A 313 -0.55 -6.23 7.02
C ASP A 313 0.70 -5.45 7.49
N GLY A 314 1.00 -4.29 6.89
CA GLY A 314 2.19 -3.51 7.22
C GLY A 314 2.38 -3.22 8.71
N ALA A 315 1.30 -2.91 9.45
CA ALA A 315 1.34 -2.70 10.89
C ALA A 315 1.58 -3.99 11.70
N LEU A 316 1.16 -5.15 11.20
CA LEU A 316 1.41 -6.44 11.87
C LEU A 316 2.89 -6.84 11.86
N LEU A 317 3.67 -6.30 10.93
CA LEU A 317 5.11 -6.53 10.82
C LEU A 317 5.90 -5.74 11.87
N LEU A 318 5.28 -4.77 12.55
CA LEU A 318 5.94 -3.90 13.52
C LEU A 318 6.06 -4.55 14.90
N ALA A 319 7.17 -4.28 15.57
CA ALA A 319 7.36 -4.65 16.98
C ALA A 319 6.46 -3.80 17.90
N ASN A 320 6.35 -2.51 17.60
CA ASN A 320 5.48 -1.57 18.29
C ASN A 320 4.79 -0.68 17.25
N ASP A 321 3.52 -0.43 17.44
CA ASP A 321 2.76 0.55 16.66
C ASP A 321 2.65 1.87 17.44
N VAL A 322 2.39 2.95 16.72
CA VAL A 322 2.33 4.32 17.27
C VAL A 322 0.91 4.86 17.40
N ALA A 323 -0.08 4.12 16.92
CA ALA A 323 -1.48 4.55 16.92
C ALA A 323 -2.43 3.36 17.08
N GLN A 324 -3.69 3.64 17.40
CA GLN A 324 -4.79 2.69 17.34
C GLN A 324 -5.71 3.03 16.14
N GLY A 325 -6.39 2.01 15.60
CA GLY A 325 -7.27 2.21 14.44
C GLY A 325 -7.83 0.90 13.91
N VAL A 326 -7.83 0.76 12.59
CA VAL A 326 -8.20 -0.50 11.93
C VAL A 326 -7.26 -1.62 12.37
N ARG A 327 -7.83 -2.76 12.76
CA ARG A 327 -7.07 -3.95 13.16
C ARG A 327 -7.26 -5.08 12.17
N ILE A 328 -6.24 -5.89 12.03
CA ILE A 328 -6.28 -7.11 11.20
C ILE A 328 -6.05 -8.31 12.12
N GLU A 329 -7.07 -9.16 12.25
CA GLU A 329 -7.06 -10.35 13.09
C GLU A 329 -7.29 -11.59 12.21
N SER A 330 -6.26 -12.40 12.03
CA SER A 330 -6.29 -13.57 11.13
C SER A 330 -6.91 -13.23 9.75
N GLY A 331 -6.45 -12.14 9.16
CA GLY A 331 -6.89 -11.63 7.86
C GLY A 331 -8.22 -10.88 7.86
N ARG A 332 -9.02 -10.92 8.92
CA ARG A 332 -10.24 -10.10 9.05
C ARG A 332 -9.86 -8.66 9.37
N VAL A 333 -10.39 -7.74 8.59
CA VAL A 333 -10.20 -6.31 8.82
C VAL A 333 -11.34 -5.79 9.68
N LEU A 334 -11.01 -5.23 10.84
CA LEU A 334 -11.94 -4.75 11.85
C LEU A 334 -11.84 -3.22 11.92
N PHE A 335 -12.89 -2.56 11.50
CA PHE A 335 -13.01 -1.11 11.62
C PHE A 335 -13.43 -0.74 13.05
N PRO A 336 -12.79 0.27 13.68
CA PRO A 336 -13.26 0.80 14.95
C PRO A 336 -14.55 1.62 14.75
N ASP A 337 -15.34 1.74 15.81
CA ASP A 337 -16.53 2.59 15.82
C ASP A 337 -16.13 4.05 16.13
N THR A 338 -15.29 4.61 15.27
CA THR A 338 -14.77 5.98 15.38
C THR A 338 -14.82 6.68 14.02
N PRO A 339 -15.09 8.01 13.98
CA PRO A 339 -15.15 8.75 12.73
C PRO A 339 -13.77 8.91 12.06
N GLY A 340 -13.78 9.45 10.85
CA GLY A 340 -12.58 9.61 10.05
C GLY A 340 -12.12 8.30 9.41
N CYS A 341 -10.83 8.08 9.37
CA CYS A 341 -10.24 6.79 9.01
C CYS A 341 -10.21 5.81 10.20
N GLY A 342 -10.73 6.20 11.35
CA GLY A 342 -10.71 5.40 12.55
C GLY A 342 -9.43 5.53 13.39
N ILE A 343 -8.60 6.53 13.11
CA ILE A 343 -7.29 6.71 13.74
C ILE A 343 -7.43 7.41 15.09
N LEU A 344 -6.87 6.79 16.13
CA LEU A 344 -6.63 7.38 17.43
C LEU A 344 -5.12 7.51 17.66
N TRP A 345 -4.68 8.72 17.95
CA TRP A 345 -3.30 9.05 18.29
C TRP A 345 -3.28 9.58 19.73
N ASP A 346 -2.54 8.93 20.59
CA ASP A 346 -2.39 9.27 22.02
C ASP A 346 -1.27 10.30 22.25
#